data_f6d816c8e1714229246bec56a40d7001
#
_entry.id   f6d816c8e1714229246bec56a40d7001
#
_cell.length_a   1.000
_cell.length_b   1.000
_cell.length_c   1.000
_cell.angle_alpha   90.00
_cell.angle_beta   90.00
_cell.angle_gamma   90.00
#
_symmetry.space_group_name_H-M   'P 1'
#
loop_
_entity.id
_entity.type
_entity.pdbx_description
1 polymer ?
#
loop_
_entity_poly.entity_id
_entity_poly.type
_entity_poly.pdbx_seq_one_letter_code
_entity_poly.pdbx_strand_id
1 'polypeptide(L)'
;ELALLVASESTPEVIKSISKNRRNELIKAKSKENFIEIKQVYNALQQAYKTAFSTKVKLKVFDHIHGSREVEMTPMDSIRYHAMLLQTGLIAIDPHNGYVKCWNGGLDFDYFKYDHVTSRRSIGSTAKPFLYTVAMTEKGIKPCDEFQDIPYSILPGEANFKNKEPWNPQNATKINTTLMYNLYHGLLYSKNSITVKLLKEIGSVEPLRDLLDKLGISKNEKLPNGRLAVPQLPSIALGAVDISLLQLTAAYATFANNGIYTVPVLIKRIKDKEGKVIYEAKQQVTKAIDPLYNAIMLDMLINNETGEFSMHLK
;
A
#
# COMPACT_ATOMS: atom_id res chain seq x y z
N GLU A 1 -21.48 -0.09 -21.58
CA GLU A 1 -22.27 -1.17 -22.26
C GLU A 1 -21.88 -1.32 -23.73
N LEU A 2 -21.89 -0.23 -24.54
CA LEU A 2 -21.51 -0.24 -25.96
C LEU A 2 -20.08 -0.75 -26.21
N ALA A 3 -19.11 -0.37 -25.38
CA ALA A 3 -17.73 -0.86 -25.48
C ALA A 3 -17.61 -2.38 -25.26
N LEU A 4 -18.41 -2.92 -24.36
CA LEU A 4 -18.46 -4.35 -24.08
C LEU A 4 -19.17 -5.14 -25.18
N LEU A 5 -20.18 -4.52 -25.81
CA LEU A 5 -20.90 -5.10 -26.95
C LEU A 5 -20.00 -5.31 -28.17
N VAL A 6 -19.19 -4.29 -28.51
CA VAL A 6 -18.27 -4.36 -29.65
C VAL A 6 -17.05 -5.24 -29.34
N ALA A 7 -16.52 -5.20 -28.11
CA ALA A 7 -15.44 -6.07 -27.68
C ALA A 7 -15.84 -7.56 -27.68
N SER A 8 -17.13 -7.87 -27.41
CA SER A 8 -17.63 -9.26 -27.42
C SER A 8 -17.64 -9.93 -28.80
N GLU A 9 -17.55 -9.13 -29.89
CA GLU A 9 -17.43 -9.66 -31.26
C GLU A 9 -15.96 -9.81 -31.70
N SER A 10 -15.02 -9.19 -30.99
CA SER A 10 -13.64 -9.02 -31.46
C SER A 10 -12.68 -10.12 -31.03
N THR A 11 -12.89 -10.79 -29.89
CA THR A 11 -12.00 -11.88 -29.43
C THR A 11 -12.70 -12.84 -28.44
N PRO A 12 -12.52 -14.15 -28.60
CA PRO A 12 -13.06 -15.17 -27.68
C PRO A 12 -12.57 -15.02 -26.21
N GLU A 13 -11.39 -14.43 -26.01
CA GLU A 13 -10.77 -14.26 -24.70
C GLU A 13 -11.46 -13.19 -23.86
N VAL A 14 -11.92 -12.09 -24.48
CA VAL A 14 -12.67 -11.04 -23.78
C VAL A 14 -14.03 -11.57 -23.29
N ILE A 15 -14.65 -12.47 -24.05
CA ILE A 15 -15.93 -13.09 -23.66
C ILE A 15 -15.75 -13.99 -22.40
N LYS A 16 -14.62 -14.63 -22.23
CA LYS A 16 -14.33 -15.48 -21.06
C LYS A 16 -14.14 -14.67 -19.77
N SER A 17 -13.65 -13.43 -19.88
CA SER A 17 -13.42 -12.54 -18.74
C SER A 17 -14.67 -11.84 -18.21
N ILE A 18 -15.77 -11.86 -18.96
CA ILE A 18 -17.03 -11.19 -18.61
C ILE A 18 -17.86 -12.09 -17.69
N SER A 19 -18.35 -11.55 -16.57
CA SER A 19 -19.21 -12.28 -15.65
C SER A 19 -20.46 -12.84 -16.33
N LYS A 20 -20.98 -13.99 -15.84
CA LYS A 20 -22.16 -14.68 -16.43
C LYS A 20 -23.38 -13.76 -16.57
N ASN A 21 -23.62 -12.88 -15.60
CA ASN A 21 -24.75 -11.93 -15.65
C ASN A 21 -24.57 -10.91 -16.77
N ARG A 22 -23.38 -10.36 -16.94
CA ARG A 22 -23.08 -9.38 -17.97
C ARG A 22 -23.10 -9.99 -19.38
N ARG A 23 -22.77 -11.29 -19.50
CA ARG A 23 -22.88 -12.06 -20.74
C ARG A 23 -24.36 -12.18 -21.20
N ASN A 24 -25.28 -12.42 -20.27
CA ASN A 24 -26.72 -12.48 -20.55
C ASN A 24 -27.29 -11.12 -20.96
N GLU A 25 -26.81 -10.03 -20.35
CA GLU A 25 -27.18 -8.64 -20.76
C GLU A 25 -26.70 -8.32 -22.18
N LEU A 26 -25.47 -8.75 -22.53
CA LEU A 26 -24.92 -8.60 -23.89
C LEU A 26 -25.73 -9.39 -24.94
N ILE A 27 -26.16 -10.61 -24.61
CA ILE A 27 -27.01 -11.42 -25.51
C ILE A 27 -28.36 -10.74 -25.71
N LYS A 28 -28.99 -10.22 -24.64
CA LYS A 28 -30.23 -9.45 -24.73
C LYS A 28 -30.09 -8.15 -25.54
N ALA A 29 -28.94 -7.49 -25.43
CA ALA A 29 -28.67 -6.27 -26.20
C ALA A 29 -28.45 -6.56 -27.68
N LYS A 30 -27.82 -7.69 -28.03
CA LYS A 30 -27.65 -8.13 -29.45
C LYS A 30 -28.95 -8.47 -30.15
N SER A 31 -30.02 -8.78 -29.44
CA SER A 31 -31.33 -9.10 -30.02
C SER A 31 -32.20 -7.86 -30.31
N LYS A 32 -31.71 -6.64 -30.02
CA LYS A 32 -32.44 -5.41 -30.31
C LYS A 32 -32.37 -5.03 -31.82
N GLU A 33 -33.48 -4.60 -32.38
CA GLU A 33 -33.60 -4.23 -33.81
C GLU A 33 -32.60 -3.16 -34.27
N ASN A 34 -32.19 -2.28 -33.37
CA ASN A 34 -31.25 -1.19 -33.66
C ASN A 34 -29.77 -1.51 -33.35
N PHE A 35 -29.42 -2.78 -33.14
CA PHE A 35 -28.04 -3.17 -32.79
C PHE A 35 -27.02 -2.79 -33.87
N ILE A 36 -27.38 -2.91 -35.15
CA ILE A 36 -26.49 -2.56 -36.29
C ILE A 36 -26.18 -1.07 -36.30
N GLU A 37 -27.19 -0.21 -36.11
CA GLU A 37 -27.02 1.24 -36.04
C GLU A 37 -26.16 1.66 -34.86
N ILE A 38 -26.42 1.08 -33.69
CA ILE A 38 -25.63 1.32 -32.49
C ILE A 38 -24.17 0.93 -32.73
N LYS A 39 -23.91 -0.20 -33.40
CA LYS A 39 -22.56 -0.67 -33.73
C LYS A 39 -21.85 0.28 -34.69
N GLN A 40 -22.56 0.80 -35.72
CA GLN A 40 -22.00 1.77 -36.66
C GLN A 40 -21.61 3.08 -35.95
N VAL A 41 -22.50 3.65 -35.13
CA VAL A 41 -22.21 4.84 -34.30
C VAL A 41 -21.02 4.62 -33.39
N TYR A 42 -20.96 3.48 -32.74
CA TYR A 42 -19.82 3.15 -31.86
C TYR A 42 -18.50 3.06 -32.64
N ASN A 43 -18.49 2.39 -33.79
CA ASN A 43 -17.29 2.29 -34.62
C ASN A 43 -16.86 3.66 -35.17
N ALA A 44 -17.77 4.52 -35.54
CA ALA A 44 -17.49 5.89 -35.96
C ALA A 44 -16.90 6.72 -34.82
N LEU A 45 -17.46 6.61 -33.60
CA LEU A 45 -16.92 7.22 -32.38
C LEU A 45 -15.51 6.70 -32.05
N GLN A 46 -15.29 5.39 -32.09
CA GLN A 46 -13.98 4.79 -31.90
C GLN A 46 -12.94 5.32 -32.87
N GLN A 47 -13.31 5.44 -34.14
CA GLN A 47 -12.43 5.99 -35.18
C GLN A 47 -12.13 7.47 -34.92
N ALA A 48 -13.16 8.26 -34.59
CA ALA A 48 -13.01 9.67 -34.24
C ALA A 48 -12.07 9.87 -33.02
N TYR A 49 -12.24 9.06 -31.95
CA TYR A 49 -11.34 9.07 -30.82
C TYR A 49 -9.92 8.69 -31.22
N LYS A 50 -9.72 7.62 -31.99
CA LYS A 50 -8.38 7.23 -32.46
C LYS A 50 -7.71 8.36 -33.23
N THR A 51 -8.44 9.01 -34.14
CA THR A 51 -7.93 10.15 -34.93
C THR A 51 -7.59 11.33 -34.01
N ALA A 52 -8.49 11.71 -33.10
CA ALA A 52 -8.27 12.82 -32.18
C ALA A 52 -7.06 12.58 -31.28
N PHE A 53 -6.92 11.35 -30.72
CA PHE A 53 -5.80 11.00 -29.84
C PHE A 53 -4.46 10.80 -30.55
N SER A 54 -4.45 10.62 -31.89
CA SER A 54 -3.24 10.50 -32.70
C SER A 54 -2.88 11.78 -33.48
N THR A 55 -3.73 12.81 -33.48
CA THR A 55 -3.43 14.08 -34.12
C THR A 55 -2.63 14.98 -33.18
N LYS A 56 -1.53 15.55 -33.67
CA LYS A 56 -0.73 16.49 -32.87
C LYS A 56 -1.48 17.80 -32.68
N VAL A 57 -1.48 18.28 -31.44
CA VAL A 57 -2.07 19.56 -31.04
C VAL A 57 -1.16 20.24 -30.02
N LYS A 58 -1.29 21.54 -29.86
CA LYS A 58 -0.61 22.25 -28.77
C LYS A 58 -1.26 21.89 -27.45
N LEU A 59 -0.46 21.33 -26.55
CA LEU A 59 -0.90 20.88 -25.23
C LEU A 59 -0.02 21.48 -24.16
N LYS A 60 -0.62 21.82 -23.04
CA LYS A 60 0.07 22.22 -21.83
C LYS A 60 0.37 20.95 -21.01
N VAL A 61 1.65 20.68 -20.76
CA VAL A 61 2.09 19.53 -19.99
C VAL A 61 2.86 19.97 -18.75
N PHE A 62 2.93 19.12 -17.74
CA PHE A 62 3.72 19.36 -16.54
C PHE A 62 5.22 19.52 -16.86
N ASP A 63 5.86 20.44 -16.17
CA ASP A 63 7.31 20.66 -16.25
C ASP A 63 7.88 20.90 -14.85
N HIS A 64 8.95 20.20 -14.50
CA HIS A 64 9.52 20.26 -13.14
C HIS A 64 10.09 21.65 -12.78
N ILE A 65 10.52 22.43 -13.77
CA ILE A 65 11.19 23.70 -13.55
C ILE A 65 10.17 24.85 -13.55
N HIS A 66 9.25 24.83 -14.52
CA HIS A 66 8.34 25.95 -14.75
C HIS A 66 6.88 25.63 -14.37
N GLY A 67 6.63 24.47 -13.73
CA GLY A 67 5.28 23.97 -13.43
C GLY A 67 4.54 23.48 -14.67
N SER A 68 4.70 24.15 -15.81
CA SER A 68 4.07 23.75 -17.08
C SER A 68 4.80 24.32 -18.30
N ARG A 69 4.69 23.61 -19.42
CA ARG A 69 5.15 24.09 -20.75
C ARG A 69 4.19 23.69 -21.84
N GLU A 70 4.15 24.51 -22.90
CA GLU A 70 3.40 24.17 -24.12
C GLU A 70 4.29 23.33 -25.06
N VAL A 71 3.74 22.25 -25.57
CA VAL A 71 4.40 21.36 -26.51
C VAL A 71 3.40 20.90 -27.58
N GLU A 72 3.91 20.63 -28.79
CA GLU A 72 3.14 20.05 -29.86
C GLU A 72 3.30 18.53 -29.84
N MET A 73 2.28 17.82 -29.38
CA MET A 73 2.27 16.38 -29.30
C MET A 73 0.85 15.82 -29.43
N THR A 74 0.74 14.50 -29.57
CA THR A 74 -0.59 13.86 -29.57
C THR A 74 -1.14 13.80 -28.13
N PRO A 75 -2.48 13.84 -27.92
CA PRO A 75 -3.06 13.59 -26.59
C PRO A 75 -2.62 12.26 -25.98
N MET A 76 -2.42 11.23 -26.80
CA MET A 76 -1.91 9.94 -26.34
C MET A 76 -0.46 10.05 -25.80
N ASP A 77 0.40 10.80 -26.46
CA ASP A 77 1.78 11.02 -26.00
C ASP A 77 1.81 11.88 -24.73
N SER A 78 0.89 12.83 -24.59
CA SER A 78 0.73 13.58 -23.34
C SER A 78 0.36 12.67 -22.17
N ILE A 79 -0.58 11.75 -22.36
CA ILE A 79 -0.93 10.74 -21.31
C ILE A 79 0.28 9.88 -20.97
N ARG A 80 1.02 9.38 -21.97
CA ARG A 80 2.24 8.60 -21.75
C ARG A 80 3.28 9.41 -21.01
N TYR A 81 3.52 10.64 -21.40
CA TYR A 81 4.46 11.55 -20.76
C TYR A 81 4.15 11.70 -19.27
N HIS A 82 2.90 12.03 -18.89
CA HIS A 82 2.49 12.18 -17.52
C HIS A 82 2.54 10.85 -16.74
N ALA A 83 2.21 9.72 -17.39
CA ALA A 83 2.27 8.39 -16.78
C ALA A 83 3.71 7.91 -16.49
N MET A 84 4.71 8.44 -17.20
CA MET A 84 6.12 8.12 -16.98
C MET A 84 6.77 8.94 -15.87
N LEU A 85 6.13 10.03 -15.41
CA LEU A 85 6.65 10.84 -14.33
C LEU A 85 6.53 10.11 -12.99
N LEU A 86 7.63 10.00 -12.27
CA LEU A 86 7.64 9.41 -10.94
C LEU A 86 6.82 10.29 -10.00
N GLN A 87 5.92 9.66 -9.26
CA GLN A 87 5.06 10.31 -8.28
C GLN A 87 5.59 10.00 -6.88
N THR A 88 5.50 10.98 -5.99
CA THR A 88 5.90 10.84 -4.59
C THR A 88 4.92 11.55 -3.69
N GLY A 89 4.76 11.05 -2.48
CA GLY A 89 4.11 11.75 -1.37
C GLY A 89 5.09 11.91 -0.21
N LEU A 90 4.95 12.97 0.55
CA LEU A 90 5.74 13.22 1.74
C LEU A 90 4.83 13.67 2.89
N ILE A 91 5.06 13.10 4.06
CA ILE A 91 4.41 13.53 5.30
C ILE A 91 5.43 13.54 6.44
N ALA A 92 5.34 14.54 7.31
CA ALA A 92 6.06 14.58 8.57
C ALA A 92 5.08 14.75 9.73
N ILE A 93 5.22 13.91 10.75
CA ILE A 93 4.37 13.90 11.94
C ILE A 93 5.27 14.02 13.17
N ASP A 94 4.89 14.90 14.11
CA ASP A 94 5.50 14.96 15.43
C ASP A 94 5.04 13.73 16.24
N PRO A 95 5.95 12.83 16.64
CA PRO A 95 5.59 11.58 17.28
C PRO A 95 4.91 11.77 18.65
N HIS A 96 5.22 12.86 19.37
CA HIS A 96 4.73 13.08 20.73
C HIS A 96 3.30 13.60 20.77
N ASN A 97 2.90 14.41 19.80
CA ASN A 97 1.58 15.08 19.81
C ASN A 97 0.72 14.78 18.58
N GLY A 98 1.25 14.03 17.60
CA GLY A 98 0.55 13.66 16.38
C GLY A 98 0.37 14.82 15.38
N TYR A 99 0.92 16.01 15.62
CA TYR A 99 0.72 17.12 14.70
C TYR A 99 1.43 16.89 13.39
N VAL A 100 0.65 16.95 12.30
CA VAL A 100 1.20 16.91 10.95
C VAL A 100 1.93 18.23 10.68
N LYS A 101 3.25 18.14 10.44
CA LYS A 101 4.15 19.29 10.21
C LYS A 101 4.34 19.58 8.72
N CYS A 102 4.27 18.55 7.89
CA CYS A 102 4.39 18.64 6.44
C CYS A 102 3.47 17.65 5.78
N TRP A 103 2.86 18.07 4.69
CA TRP A 103 2.04 17.22 3.82
C TRP A 103 2.26 17.64 2.37
N ASN A 104 2.76 16.73 1.56
CA ASN A 104 2.83 16.88 0.12
C ASN A 104 2.27 15.63 -0.53
N GLY A 105 1.10 15.74 -1.16
CA GLY A 105 0.40 14.60 -1.76
C GLY A 105 0.87 14.21 -3.16
N GLY A 106 1.73 15.02 -3.79
CA GLY A 106 2.20 14.75 -5.16
C GLY A 106 2.98 15.92 -5.75
N LEU A 107 3.35 15.81 -7.00
CA LEU A 107 4.17 16.80 -7.70
C LEU A 107 3.42 18.12 -7.94
N ASP A 108 2.18 18.02 -8.43
CA ASP A 108 1.35 19.16 -8.78
C ASP A 108 -0.11 18.72 -8.84
N PHE A 109 -1.00 19.42 -8.11
CA PHE A 109 -2.41 19.04 -8.04
C PHE A 109 -3.18 19.35 -9.33
N ASP A 110 -2.75 20.29 -10.15
CA ASP A 110 -3.43 20.62 -11.40
C ASP A 110 -3.31 19.50 -12.43
N TYR A 111 -2.17 18.83 -12.45
CA TYR A 111 -1.88 17.71 -13.34
C TYR A 111 -2.16 16.34 -12.73
N PHE A 112 -1.92 16.17 -11.41
CA PHE A 112 -1.97 14.90 -10.71
C PHE A 112 -2.92 14.99 -9.52
N LYS A 113 -4.19 14.65 -9.74
CA LYS A 113 -5.26 14.77 -8.73
C LYS A 113 -5.20 13.71 -7.62
N TYR A 114 -4.20 12.83 -7.65
CA TYR A 114 -4.09 11.70 -6.75
C TYR A 114 -3.16 12.03 -5.60
N ASP A 115 -3.68 12.06 -4.37
CA ASP A 115 -2.90 12.30 -3.17
C ASP A 115 -2.23 11.01 -2.69
N HIS A 116 -0.90 10.96 -2.79
CA HIS A 116 -0.09 9.81 -2.43
C HIS A 116 0.09 9.63 -0.91
N VAL A 117 -0.27 10.60 -0.09
CA VAL A 117 -0.26 10.50 1.37
C VAL A 117 -1.47 9.71 1.86
N THR A 118 -2.63 9.87 1.22
CA THR A 118 -3.87 9.17 1.57
C THR A 118 -4.10 7.90 0.77
N SER A 119 -3.44 7.77 -0.38
CA SER A 119 -3.56 6.59 -1.24
C SER A 119 -3.05 5.34 -0.57
N ARG A 120 -3.80 4.25 -0.70
CA ARG A 120 -3.46 2.97 -0.09
C ARG A 120 -2.64 2.12 -1.03
N ARG A 121 -1.61 1.51 -0.50
CA ARG A 121 -0.72 0.58 -1.21
C ARG A 121 -0.23 -0.50 -0.26
N SER A 122 0.14 -1.64 -0.83
CA SER A 122 0.86 -2.68 -0.10
C SER A 122 2.20 -2.13 0.40
N ILE A 123 2.47 -2.30 1.70
CA ILE A 123 3.64 -1.70 2.37
C ILE A 123 4.90 -2.57 2.28
N GLY A 124 4.78 -3.82 1.83
CA GLY A 124 5.94 -4.71 1.67
C GLY A 124 6.74 -4.88 2.96
N SER A 125 8.05 -4.96 2.84
CA SER A 125 8.96 -5.22 3.97
C SER A 125 8.94 -4.20 5.10
N THR A 126 8.31 -3.03 4.91
CA THR A 126 8.11 -2.08 6.01
C THR A 126 7.13 -2.60 7.08
N ALA A 127 6.44 -3.72 6.82
CA ALA A 127 5.64 -4.43 7.82
C ALA A 127 6.47 -5.22 8.83
N LYS A 128 7.72 -5.58 8.50
CA LYS A 128 8.54 -6.48 9.30
C LYS A 128 8.79 -6.03 10.74
N PRO A 129 9.10 -4.76 11.04
CA PRO A 129 9.29 -4.31 12.41
C PRO A 129 8.07 -4.60 13.30
N PHE A 130 6.86 -4.50 12.78
CA PHE A 130 5.64 -4.82 13.54
C PHE A 130 5.55 -6.31 13.84
N LEU A 131 5.85 -7.20 12.88
CA LEU A 131 5.86 -8.64 13.11
C LEU A 131 6.95 -9.05 14.08
N TYR A 132 8.15 -8.48 13.96
CA TYR A 132 9.27 -8.76 14.86
C TYR A 132 8.94 -8.34 16.30
N THR A 133 8.28 -7.18 16.48
CA THR A 133 7.74 -6.76 17.78
C THR A 133 6.78 -7.81 18.34
N VAL A 134 5.82 -8.29 17.53
CA VAL A 134 4.87 -9.33 17.93
C VAL A 134 5.59 -10.63 18.30
N ALA A 135 6.61 -11.04 17.54
CA ALA A 135 7.37 -12.25 17.85
C ALA A 135 8.07 -12.16 19.21
N MET A 136 8.64 -11.00 19.52
CA MET A 136 9.26 -10.74 20.82
C MET A 136 8.23 -10.71 21.96
N THR A 137 7.10 -10.03 21.77
CA THR A 137 6.09 -9.85 22.84
C THR A 137 5.28 -11.12 23.10
N GLU A 138 4.86 -11.86 22.06
CA GLU A 138 3.96 -13.00 22.20
C GLU A 138 4.70 -14.32 22.43
N LYS A 139 5.93 -14.44 21.96
CA LYS A 139 6.71 -15.71 22.03
C LYS A 139 7.99 -15.59 22.84
N GLY A 140 8.33 -14.39 23.32
CA GLY A 140 9.57 -14.16 24.06
C GLY A 140 10.83 -14.42 23.22
N ILE A 141 10.72 -14.37 21.89
CA ILE A 141 11.86 -14.52 20.98
C ILE A 141 12.81 -13.35 21.23
N LYS A 142 14.08 -13.65 21.48
CA LYS A 142 15.10 -12.66 21.80
C LYS A 142 15.77 -12.14 20.53
N PRO A 143 16.29 -10.92 20.51
CA PRO A 143 17.03 -10.39 19.36
C PRO A 143 18.23 -11.23 18.91
N CYS A 144 18.85 -11.95 19.86
CA CYS A 144 19.99 -12.84 19.61
C CYS A 144 19.61 -14.27 19.21
N ASP A 145 18.32 -14.63 19.27
CA ASP A 145 17.89 -15.95 18.82
C ASP A 145 18.12 -16.10 17.31
N GLU A 146 18.69 -17.24 16.91
CA GLU A 146 19.11 -17.48 15.53
C GLU A 146 18.15 -18.44 14.80
N PHE A 147 17.90 -18.12 13.55
CA PHE A 147 17.06 -18.91 12.66
C PHE A 147 17.79 -19.13 11.32
N GLN A 148 17.66 -20.33 10.79
CA GLN A 148 18.32 -20.68 9.54
C GLN A 148 17.60 -20.02 8.33
N ASP A 149 18.36 -19.47 7.39
CA ASP A 149 17.85 -18.92 6.14
C ASP A 149 17.58 -20.05 5.12
N ILE A 150 16.46 -20.74 5.31
CA ILE A 150 15.96 -21.79 4.42
C ILE A 150 14.53 -21.44 3.96
N PRO A 151 13.99 -22.08 2.91
CA PRO A 151 12.61 -21.88 2.52
C PRO A 151 11.65 -22.35 3.63
N TYR A 152 10.76 -21.48 4.06
CA TYR A 152 9.66 -21.82 4.97
C TYR A 152 8.33 -21.63 4.26
N SER A 153 7.40 -22.55 4.51
CA SER A 153 6.05 -22.53 3.96
C SER A 153 5.04 -22.57 5.09
N ILE A 154 3.88 -21.95 4.87
CA ILE A 154 2.70 -22.11 5.72
C ILE A 154 1.65 -22.88 4.93
N LEU A 155 1.30 -24.06 5.42
CA LEU A 155 0.34 -24.94 4.76
C LEU A 155 -1.11 -24.62 5.17
N PRO A 156 -2.10 -24.94 4.34
CA PRO A 156 -3.50 -24.86 4.73
C PRO A 156 -3.78 -25.71 5.98
N GLY A 157 -4.46 -25.10 6.97
CA GLY A 157 -4.78 -25.79 8.22
C GLY A 157 -3.61 -25.89 9.21
N GLU A 158 -2.45 -25.35 8.90
CA GLU A 158 -1.34 -25.25 9.84
C GLU A 158 -1.66 -24.21 10.91
N ALA A 159 -1.55 -24.59 12.20
CA ALA A 159 -1.85 -23.74 13.34
C ALA A 159 -3.21 -23.00 13.19
N ASN A 160 -3.23 -21.67 13.37
CA ASN A 160 -4.42 -20.83 13.23
C ASN A 160 -4.43 -20.02 11.92
N PHE A 161 -3.73 -20.48 10.89
CA PHE A 161 -3.72 -19.80 9.59
C PHE A 161 -4.93 -20.17 8.75
N LYS A 162 -5.46 -19.18 7.99
CA LYS A 162 -6.68 -19.30 7.19
C LYS A 162 -6.42 -19.33 5.67
N ASN A 163 -5.18 -19.56 5.26
CA ASN A 163 -4.84 -19.69 3.84
C ASN A 163 -5.44 -20.99 3.27
N LYS A 164 -5.94 -20.92 2.04
CA LYS A 164 -6.55 -22.06 1.33
C LYS A 164 -5.52 -22.85 0.50
N GLU A 165 -4.38 -22.22 0.21
CA GLU A 165 -3.29 -22.78 -0.57
C GLU A 165 -1.97 -22.63 0.20
N PRO A 166 -0.94 -23.47 -0.07
CA PRO A 166 0.37 -23.28 0.52
C PRO A 166 0.94 -21.91 0.21
N TRP A 167 1.44 -21.22 1.23
CA TRP A 167 2.09 -19.94 1.06
C TRP A 167 3.59 -20.09 1.19
N ASN A 168 4.31 -19.91 0.06
CA ASN A 168 5.73 -20.21 -0.12
C ASN A 168 6.50 -18.96 -0.59
N PRO A 169 6.67 -17.91 0.23
CA PRO A 169 7.39 -16.72 -0.20
C PRO A 169 8.89 -17.00 -0.28
N GLN A 170 9.53 -16.40 -1.28
CA GLN A 170 10.97 -16.45 -1.46
C GLN A 170 11.63 -15.17 -0.96
N ASN A 171 12.94 -15.21 -0.65
CA ASN A 171 13.72 -14.00 -0.46
C ASN A 171 13.75 -13.16 -1.75
N ALA A 172 13.92 -11.83 -1.62
CA ALA A 172 13.96 -10.93 -2.79
C ALA A 172 15.07 -11.32 -3.79
N THR A 173 16.19 -11.81 -3.30
CA THR A 173 17.31 -12.34 -4.11
C THR A 173 17.01 -13.71 -4.74
N LYS A 174 15.91 -14.36 -4.37
CA LYS A 174 15.57 -15.76 -4.70
C LYS A 174 16.61 -16.79 -4.20
N ILE A 175 17.50 -16.40 -3.33
CA ILE A 175 18.57 -17.23 -2.75
C ILE A 175 18.36 -17.35 -1.25
N ASN A 176 18.47 -18.57 -0.73
CA ASN A 176 18.60 -18.86 0.67
C ASN A 176 20.06 -19.25 0.94
N THR A 177 20.68 -18.60 1.91
CA THR A 177 22.10 -18.78 2.20
C THR A 177 22.40 -20.00 3.06
N THR A 178 21.36 -20.59 3.68
CA THR A 178 21.43 -21.64 4.72
C THR A 178 22.18 -21.25 6.00
N LEU A 179 22.63 -19.99 6.09
CA LEU A 179 23.28 -19.44 7.28
C LEU A 179 22.27 -19.18 8.40
N MET A 180 22.78 -19.09 9.61
CA MET A 180 22.00 -18.65 10.77
C MET A 180 21.96 -17.12 10.81
N TYR A 181 20.77 -16.58 11.06
CA TYR A 181 20.53 -15.14 11.22
C TYR A 181 19.79 -14.90 12.53
N ASN A 182 20.32 -14.03 13.36
CA ASN A 182 19.56 -13.46 14.48
C ASN A 182 18.55 -12.40 13.97
N LEU A 183 17.72 -11.86 14.87
CA LEU A 183 16.69 -10.91 14.48
C LEU A 183 17.27 -9.62 13.86
N TYR A 184 18.41 -9.13 14.39
CA TYR A 184 19.08 -7.95 13.83
C TYR A 184 19.43 -8.16 12.36
N HIS A 185 20.15 -9.23 12.05
CA HIS A 185 20.55 -9.54 10.67
C HIS A 185 19.35 -9.93 9.78
N GLY A 186 18.37 -10.64 10.35
CA GLY A 186 17.13 -10.97 9.64
C GLY A 186 16.37 -9.72 9.18
N LEU A 187 16.32 -8.67 10.01
CA LEU A 187 15.72 -7.39 9.69
C LEU A 187 16.60 -6.57 8.75
N LEU A 188 17.89 -6.44 9.04
CA LEU A 188 18.89 -5.71 8.26
C LEU A 188 18.92 -6.17 6.80
N TYR A 189 19.00 -7.48 6.56
CA TYR A 189 19.01 -8.05 5.22
C TYR A 189 17.60 -8.30 4.67
N SER A 190 16.58 -7.87 5.39
CA SER A 190 15.16 -8.00 5.00
C SER A 190 14.79 -9.43 4.57
N LYS A 191 15.27 -10.44 5.31
CA LYS A 191 15.06 -11.86 4.99
C LYS A 191 13.60 -12.27 5.14
N ASN A 192 12.97 -12.69 4.04
CA ASN A 192 11.61 -13.18 4.06
C ASN A 192 11.51 -14.53 4.78
N SER A 193 12.51 -15.41 4.60
CA SER A 193 12.61 -16.70 5.29
C SER A 193 12.52 -16.54 6.82
N ILE A 194 13.32 -15.62 7.41
CA ILE A 194 13.30 -15.35 8.84
C ILE A 194 11.94 -14.81 9.27
N THR A 195 11.36 -13.86 8.50
CA THR A 195 10.03 -13.30 8.76
C THR A 195 8.94 -14.38 8.76
N VAL A 196 8.97 -15.31 7.79
CA VAL A 196 8.03 -16.44 7.73
C VAL A 196 8.24 -17.39 8.91
N LYS A 197 9.48 -17.66 9.28
CA LYS A 197 9.78 -18.50 10.47
C LYS A 197 9.20 -17.88 11.74
N LEU A 198 9.40 -16.57 11.96
CA LEU A 198 8.81 -15.87 13.11
C LEU A 198 7.27 -15.96 13.10
N LEU A 199 6.63 -15.76 11.93
CA LEU A 199 5.18 -15.93 11.83
C LEU A 199 4.71 -17.35 12.15
N LYS A 200 5.47 -18.38 11.74
CA LYS A 200 5.20 -19.78 12.10
C LYS A 200 5.31 -20.01 13.61
N GLU A 201 6.28 -19.45 14.28
CA GLU A 201 6.41 -19.51 15.75
C GLU A 201 5.22 -18.83 16.45
N ILE A 202 4.75 -17.70 15.93
CA ILE A 202 3.53 -17.03 16.42
C ILE A 202 2.31 -17.94 16.25
N GLY A 203 2.20 -18.65 15.12
CA GLY A 203 1.12 -19.58 14.80
C GLY A 203 -0.20 -18.95 14.40
N SER A 204 -0.25 -17.61 14.24
CA SER A 204 -1.45 -16.86 13.86
C SER A 204 -1.09 -15.49 13.31
N VAL A 205 -1.94 -14.94 12.45
CA VAL A 205 -1.84 -13.55 11.98
C VAL A 205 -2.54 -12.57 12.92
N GLU A 206 -3.41 -13.04 13.81
CA GLU A 206 -4.24 -12.15 14.64
C GLU A 206 -3.42 -11.25 15.58
N PRO A 207 -2.34 -11.70 16.25
CA PRO A 207 -1.54 -10.79 17.08
C PRO A 207 -0.94 -9.63 16.30
N LEU A 208 -0.53 -9.85 15.03
CA LEU A 208 -0.05 -8.76 14.17
C LEU A 208 -1.20 -7.82 13.77
N ARG A 209 -2.39 -8.37 13.46
CA ARG A 209 -3.57 -7.57 13.17
C ARG A 209 -4.02 -6.74 14.37
N ASP A 210 -3.92 -7.29 15.57
CA ASP A 210 -4.24 -6.59 16.83
C ASP A 210 -3.25 -5.47 17.13
N LEU A 211 -1.96 -5.67 16.85
CA LEU A 211 -0.97 -4.61 16.95
C LEU A 211 -1.24 -3.49 15.95
N LEU A 212 -1.50 -3.82 14.68
CA LEU A 212 -1.82 -2.82 13.64
C LEU A 212 -3.08 -2.02 14.00
N ASP A 213 -4.10 -2.65 14.59
CA ASP A 213 -5.32 -1.99 15.06
C ASP A 213 -5.01 -0.95 16.16
N LYS A 214 -4.16 -1.31 17.14
CA LYS A 214 -3.66 -0.38 18.17
C LYS A 214 -2.85 0.77 17.59
N LEU A 215 -2.25 0.58 16.42
CA LEU A 215 -1.48 1.58 15.67
C LEU A 215 -2.35 2.39 14.69
N GLY A 216 -3.67 2.39 14.86
CA GLY A 216 -4.62 3.16 14.07
C GLY A 216 -4.89 2.59 12.67
N ILE A 217 -4.49 1.34 12.40
CA ILE A 217 -4.75 0.63 11.15
C ILE A 217 -5.81 -0.42 11.41
N SER A 218 -7.08 -0.05 11.25
CA SER A 218 -8.19 -0.92 11.63
C SER A 218 -8.16 -2.26 10.93
N LYS A 219 -8.11 -3.34 11.72
CA LYS A 219 -8.10 -4.74 11.22
C LYS A 219 -9.41 -5.15 10.53
N ASN A 220 -10.50 -4.38 10.73
CA ASN A 220 -11.81 -4.65 10.16
C ASN A 220 -12.16 -3.70 9.01
N GLU A 221 -11.28 -2.79 8.65
CA GLU A 221 -11.51 -1.84 7.57
C GLU A 221 -11.59 -2.54 6.23
N LYS A 222 -12.65 -2.22 5.47
CA LYS A 222 -12.87 -2.75 4.12
C LYS A 222 -12.48 -1.72 3.06
N LEU A 223 -11.78 -2.17 2.05
CA LEU A 223 -11.50 -1.43 0.83
C LEU A 223 -12.75 -1.30 -0.04
N PRO A 224 -12.80 -0.38 -1.02
CA PRO A 224 -13.93 -0.21 -1.93
C PRO A 224 -14.36 -1.50 -2.67
N ASN A 225 -13.42 -2.42 -2.89
CA ASN A 225 -13.68 -3.73 -3.50
C ASN A 225 -14.20 -4.79 -2.50
N GLY A 226 -14.50 -4.42 -1.26
CA GLY A 226 -15.01 -5.29 -0.20
C GLY A 226 -13.95 -6.14 0.52
N ARG A 227 -12.68 -6.12 0.08
CA ARG A 227 -11.58 -6.82 0.76
C ARG A 227 -11.18 -6.09 2.04
N LEU A 228 -10.67 -6.81 3.03
CA LEU A 228 -10.04 -6.19 4.21
C LEU A 228 -8.74 -5.51 3.81
N ALA A 229 -8.49 -4.31 4.34
CA ALA A 229 -7.22 -3.62 4.22
C ALA A 229 -6.09 -4.40 4.90
N VAL A 230 -6.40 -5.08 6.01
CA VAL A 230 -5.52 -6.00 6.74
C VAL A 230 -6.11 -7.40 6.70
N PRO A 231 -5.83 -8.21 5.66
CA PRO A 231 -6.44 -9.53 5.48
C PRO A 231 -5.99 -10.53 6.55
N GLN A 232 -6.80 -11.59 6.77
CA GLN A 232 -6.49 -12.69 7.68
C GLN A 232 -5.63 -13.78 6.98
N LEU A 233 -4.58 -13.35 6.29
CA LEU A 233 -3.72 -14.23 5.50
C LEU A 233 -2.26 -14.08 5.94
N PRO A 234 -1.44 -15.15 5.87
CA PRO A 234 -0.02 -15.10 6.23
C PRO A 234 0.78 -14.00 5.51
N SER A 235 0.36 -13.61 4.30
CA SER A 235 1.02 -12.61 3.49
C SER A 235 1.11 -11.21 4.13
N ILE A 236 0.30 -10.91 5.16
CA ILE A 236 0.41 -9.64 5.91
C ILE A 236 1.78 -9.49 6.60
N ALA A 237 2.43 -10.59 6.95
CA ALA A 237 3.76 -10.59 7.54
C ALA A 237 4.84 -9.99 6.61
N LEU A 238 4.62 -10.08 5.31
CA LEU A 238 5.45 -9.47 4.26
C LEU A 238 4.82 -8.21 3.66
N GLY A 239 3.83 -7.64 4.34
CA GLY A 239 3.24 -6.35 4.02
C GLY A 239 2.18 -6.35 2.93
N ALA A 240 1.50 -7.48 2.69
CA ALA A 240 0.27 -7.50 1.90
C ALA A 240 -0.89 -6.85 2.68
N VAL A 241 -0.68 -5.59 3.06
CA VAL A 241 -1.58 -4.73 3.83
C VAL A 241 -1.73 -3.42 3.07
N ASP A 242 -2.95 -3.08 2.68
CA ASP A 242 -3.23 -1.90 1.86
C ASP A 242 -3.54 -0.70 2.77
N ILE A 243 -2.52 0.08 3.12
CA ILE A 243 -2.62 1.26 3.98
C ILE A 243 -2.01 2.51 3.33
N SER A 244 -2.36 3.68 3.86
CA SER A 244 -1.85 4.96 3.39
C SER A 244 -0.49 5.29 4.01
N LEU A 245 0.26 6.20 3.37
CA LEU A 245 1.50 6.73 3.91
C LEU A 245 1.25 7.42 5.27
N LEU A 246 0.13 8.14 5.42
CA LEU A 246 -0.29 8.73 6.69
C LEU A 246 -0.38 7.68 7.81
N GLN A 247 -1.08 6.57 7.55
CA GLN A 247 -1.25 5.49 8.53
C GLN A 247 0.10 4.83 8.86
N LEU A 248 0.91 4.55 7.85
CA LEU A 248 2.23 3.94 8.04
C LEU A 248 3.16 4.86 8.84
N THR A 249 3.21 6.16 8.51
CA THR A 249 4.04 7.13 9.22
C THR A 249 3.62 7.26 10.69
N ALA A 250 2.32 7.32 10.97
CA ALA A 250 1.80 7.36 12.34
C ALA A 250 2.12 6.09 13.12
N ALA A 251 2.05 4.93 12.47
CA ALA A 251 2.44 3.65 13.08
C ALA A 251 3.93 3.62 13.42
N TYR A 252 4.80 4.08 12.52
CA TYR A 252 6.24 4.19 12.80
C TYR A 252 6.59 5.25 13.86
N ALA A 253 5.84 6.36 13.92
CA ALA A 253 6.00 7.37 14.97
C ALA A 253 5.82 6.80 16.38
N THR A 254 5.10 5.68 16.53
CA THR A 254 4.95 4.96 17.80
C THR A 254 6.29 4.45 18.34
N PHE A 255 7.17 3.97 17.46
CA PHE A 255 8.52 3.54 17.88
C PHE A 255 9.34 4.72 18.43
N ALA A 256 9.24 5.90 17.80
CA ALA A 256 9.89 7.12 18.25
C ALA A 256 9.23 7.75 19.51
N ASN A 257 8.03 7.29 19.89
CA ASN A 257 7.25 7.78 21.02
C ASN A 257 7.10 6.73 22.14
N ASN A 258 8.13 5.96 22.38
CA ASN A 258 8.20 4.98 23.47
C ASN A 258 7.02 3.97 23.47
N GLY A 259 6.57 3.52 22.28
CA GLY A 259 5.48 2.58 22.13
C GLY A 259 4.07 3.16 22.26
N ILE A 260 3.96 4.50 22.32
CA ILE A 260 2.68 5.20 22.42
C ILE A 260 2.28 5.70 21.03
N TYR A 261 1.22 5.14 20.49
CA TYR A 261 0.57 5.63 19.27
C TYR A 261 -0.19 6.91 19.56
N THR A 262 -0.01 7.92 18.72
CA THR A 262 -0.73 9.20 18.77
C THR A 262 -1.48 9.41 17.47
N VAL A 263 -2.79 9.69 17.55
CA VAL A 263 -3.63 9.95 16.37
C VAL A 263 -3.15 11.21 15.65
N PRO A 264 -2.90 11.16 14.32
CA PRO A 264 -2.49 12.32 13.56
C PRO A 264 -3.50 13.47 13.61
N VAL A 265 -3.02 14.69 13.83
CA VAL A 265 -3.82 15.92 13.92
C VAL A 265 -3.41 16.89 12.83
N LEU A 266 -4.34 17.17 11.91
CA LEU A 266 -4.16 18.12 10.81
C LEU A 266 -4.58 19.54 11.20
N ILE A 267 -5.69 19.66 11.94
CA ILE A 267 -6.26 20.93 12.38
C ILE A 267 -6.16 21.02 13.89
N LYS A 268 -5.24 21.85 14.39
CA LYS A 268 -5.05 22.03 15.82
C LYS A 268 -6.18 22.83 16.46
N ARG A 269 -6.61 23.91 15.81
CA ARG A 269 -7.61 24.83 16.37
C ARG A 269 -8.32 25.61 15.26
N ILE A 270 -9.60 25.86 15.45
CA ILE A 270 -10.41 26.77 14.61
C ILE A 270 -10.95 27.89 15.51
N LYS A 271 -10.84 29.13 15.06
CA LYS A 271 -11.40 30.31 15.72
C LYS A 271 -12.38 31.02 14.80
N ASP A 272 -13.40 31.67 15.37
CA ASP A 272 -14.29 32.57 14.66
C ASP A 272 -13.60 33.94 14.38
N LYS A 273 -14.37 34.85 13.77
CA LYS A 273 -13.89 36.20 13.44
C LYS A 273 -13.56 37.04 14.68
N GLU A 274 -14.22 36.77 15.80
CA GLU A 274 -14.07 37.42 17.08
C GLU A 274 -12.91 36.82 17.90
N GLY A 275 -12.25 35.77 17.41
CA GLY A 275 -11.12 35.11 18.07
C GLY A 275 -11.54 34.00 19.06
N LYS A 276 -12.82 33.72 19.19
CA LYS A 276 -13.35 32.64 20.04
C LYS A 276 -13.01 31.30 19.44
N VAL A 277 -12.53 30.36 20.27
CA VAL A 277 -12.21 29.00 19.85
C VAL A 277 -13.50 28.22 19.60
N ILE A 278 -13.73 27.77 18.35
CA ILE A 278 -14.84 26.93 17.93
C ILE A 278 -14.48 25.45 18.03
N TYR A 279 -13.21 25.11 17.73
CA TYR A 279 -12.69 23.77 17.76
C TYR A 279 -11.26 23.78 18.29
N GLU A 280 -10.94 22.79 19.12
CA GLU A 280 -9.57 22.48 19.54
C GLU A 280 -9.39 20.95 19.57
N ALA A 281 -8.37 20.48 18.88
CA ALA A 281 -8.06 19.06 18.81
C ALA A 281 -7.67 18.53 20.19
N LYS A 282 -8.31 17.42 20.59
CA LYS A 282 -7.90 16.67 21.77
C LYS A 282 -6.96 15.55 21.33
N GLN A 283 -5.80 15.48 21.95
CA GLN A 283 -4.84 14.43 21.71
C GLN A 283 -5.44 13.07 22.12
N GLN A 284 -5.40 12.11 21.21
CA GLN A 284 -5.80 10.72 21.46
C GLN A 284 -4.56 9.84 21.36
N VAL A 285 -4.32 9.05 22.41
CA VAL A 285 -3.14 8.20 22.50
C VAL A 285 -3.54 6.78 22.89
N THR A 286 -2.74 5.81 22.45
CA THR A 286 -2.90 4.39 22.77
C THR A 286 -1.54 3.79 23.11
N LYS A 287 -1.42 3.10 24.25
CA LYS A 287 -0.26 2.26 24.53
C LYS A 287 -0.35 1.05 23.60
N ALA A 288 0.45 1.06 22.53
CA ALA A 288 0.42 0.00 21.52
C ALA A 288 1.49 -1.04 21.74
N ILE A 289 2.69 -0.63 22.17
CA ILE A 289 3.86 -1.49 22.35
C ILE A 289 4.41 -1.25 23.77
N ASP A 290 4.83 -2.33 24.44
CA ASP A 290 5.50 -2.21 25.74
C ASP A 290 6.85 -1.47 25.57
N PRO A 291 7.21 -0.56 26.48
CA PRO A 291 8.42 0.26 26.37
C PRO A 291 9.72 -0.56 26.22
N LEU A 292 9.82 -1.73 26.85
CA LEU A 292 10.99 -2.60 26.73
C LEU A 292 11.14 -3.11 25.29
N TYR A 293 10.09 -3.70 24.74
CA TYR A 293 10.13 -4.22 23.36
C TYR A 293 10.22 -3.10 22.33
N ASN A 294 9.66 -1.93 22.65
CA ASN A 294 9.84 -0.75 21.81
C ASN A 294 11.29 -0.29 21.76
N ALA A 295 11.98 -0.23 22.91
CA ALA A 295 13.39 0.14 22.98
C ALA A 295 14.27 -0.85 22.20
N ILE A 296 13.99 -2.16 22.31
CA ILE A 296 14.70 -3.20 21.56
C ILE A 296 14.47 -3.01 20.04
N MET A 297 13.22 -2.80 19.62
CA MET A 297 12.91 -2.59 18.19
C MET A 297 13.54 -1.31 17.66
N LEU A 298 13.55 -0.23 18.44
CA LEU A 298 14.19 1.01 18.06
C LEU A 298 15.70 0.82 17.87
N ASP A 299 16.36 0.09 18.77
CA ASP A 299 17.77 -0.28 18.62
C ASP A 299 18.02 -1.10 17.34
N MET A 300 17.15 -2.07 17.04
CA MET A 300 17.23 -2.84 15.79
C MET A 300 17.06 -1.95 14.55
N LEU A 301 16.18 -0.94 14.59
CA LEU A 301 15.96 -0.01 13.50
C LEU A 301 17.16 0.94 13.30
N ILE A 302 17.79 1.41 14.38
CA ILE A 302 19.01 2.24 14.34
C ILE A 302 20.18 1.43 13.75
N ASN A 303 20.36 0.20 14.17
CA ASN A 303 21.40 -0.69 13.61
C ASN A 303 21.14 -1.01 12.13
N ASN A 304 19.89 -1.04 11.70
CA ASN A 304 19.52 -1.20 10.30
C ASN A 304 19.93 0.02 9.45
N GLU A 305 19.86 1.23 10.02
CA GLU A 305 20.30 2.47 9.36
C GLU A 305 21.83 2.55 9.25
N THR A 306 22.56 2.12 10.27
CA THR A 306 24.03 2.19 10.34
C THR A 306 24.75 0.99 9.73
N GLY A 307 24.04 -0.08 9.38
CA GLY A 307 24.58 -1.30 8.80
C GLY A 307 25.00 -1.18 7.33
N GLU A 308 25.56 -2.25 6.78
CA GLU A 308 26.09 -2.31 5.42
C GLU A 308 25.09 -1.87 4.33
N PHE A 309 23.78 -2.01 4.58
CA PHE A 309 22.74 -1.60 3.63
C PHE A 309 22.68 -0.09 3.44
N SER A 310 23.02 0.71 4.45
CA SER A 310 23.04 2.18 4.36
C SER A 310 24.22 2.68 3.52
N MET A 311 25.30 1.90 3.39
CA MET A 311 26.45 2.27 2.57
C MET A 311 26.19 2.19 1.06
N HIS A 312 25.16 1.48 0.63
CA HIS A 312 24.77 1.39 -0.78
C HIS A 312 23.77 2.47 -1.23
N LEU A 313 23.28 3.29 -0.29
CA LEU A 313 22.35 4.40 -0.56
C LEU A 313 23.02 5.78 -0.50
N LYS A 314 24.34 5.82 -0.31
CA LYS A 314 25.16 7.05 -0.40
C LYS A 314 25.74 7.19 -1.83
#